data_9c139f5a0aaef49dabe3f95fdecb3c46
#
_entry.id   9c139f5a0aaef49dabe3f95fdecb3c46
#
_cell.length_a   1.000
_cell.length_b   1.000
_cell.length_c   1.000
_cell.angle_alpha   90.00
_cell.angle_beta   90.00
_cell.angle_gamma   90.00
#
_symmetry.space_group_name_H-M   'P 1'
#
loop_
_entity.id
_entity.type
_entity.pdbx_description
1 polymer ?
#
loop_
_entity_poly.entity_id
_entity_poly.type
_entity_poly.pdbx_seq_one_letter_code
_entity_poly.pdbx_strand_id
1 'polypeptide(L)'
;MAEMPLTSSDYYKKATSFWNYPEVPYGSALREMIRPTDVVADIGCGVGIVSRYLAAISRKVIAIDKNENALKVLNEDLNRLGLENIEVVHARWPNINTDDWDVAVAFYHHRFGSTGLEIETLLRKTRRCGIIVTQGIRPRAGFYEDLGREFGLTEEPDSCVGSCYVCGRLEQAGFSVTCTEIFHDFGQPVDSKAEAVAYAMKHLRLAEHQSQRLDEIILNYVEYVNGQMVLPIKRYNCMLQFYQ
;
A
#
# COMPACT_ATOMS: atom_id res chain seq x y z
N MET A 1 15.52 28.10 10.24
CA MET A 1 15.15 26.86 10.93
C MET A 1 15.38 25.73 9.94
N ALA A 2 16.22 24.75 10.28
CA ALA A 2 16.37 23.58 9.40
C ALA A 2 15.02 22.81 9.40
N GLU A 3 14.47 22.54 8.21
CA GLU A 3 13.28 21.71 8.10
C GLU A 3 13.57 20.32 8.64
N MET A 4 12.67 19.77 9.44
CA MET A 4 12.80 18.40 9.92
C MET A 4 12.73 17.44 8.73
N PRO A 5 13.59 16.42 8.69
CA PRO A 5 13.58 15.45 7.59
C PRO A 5 12.23 14.71 7.53
N LEU A 6 11.73 14.52 6.31
CA LEU A 6 10.47 13.81 6.07
C LEU A 6 10.50 12.38 6.62
N THR A 7 9.39 11.97 7.22
CA THR A 7 9.19 10.59 7.69
C THR A 7 8.83 9.67 6.51
N SER A 8 8.85 8.36 6.71
CA SER A 8 8.38 7.42 5.69
C SER A 8 6.89 7.61 5.36
N SER A 9 6.09 8.02 6.36
CA SER A 9 4.67 8.35 6.15
C SER A 9 4.49 9.60 5.29
N ASP A 10 5.34 10.62 5.45
CA ASP A 10 5.27 11.84 4.65
C ASP A 10 5.61 11.56 3.20
N TYR A 11 6.67 10.80 2.94
CA TYR A 11 7.02 10.37 1.59
C TYR A 11 5.89 9.55 0.95
N TYR A 12 5.28 8.62 1.70
CA TYR A 12 4.17 7.83 1.19
C TYR A 12 2.94 8.69 0.88
N LYS A 13 2.57 9.61 1.78
CA LYS A 13 1.47 10.56 1.54
C LYS A 13 1.74 11.45 0.30
N LYS A 14 2.97 11.93 0.13
CA LYS A 14 3.37 12.73 -1.03
C LYS A 14 3.21 11.93 -2.34
N ALA A 15 3.71 10.69 -2.37
CA ALA A 15 3.59 9.82 -3.54
C ALA A 15 2.12 9.46 -3.83
N THR A 16 1.33 9.08 -2.83
CA THR A 16 -0.09 8.74 -3.02
C THR A 16 -0.92 9.91 -3.54
N SER A 17 -0.65 11.13 -3.07
CA SER A 17 -1.30 12.33 -3.55
C SER A 17 -0.92 12.63 -5.01
N PHE A 18 0.37 12.56 -5.33
CA PHE A 18 0.86 12.83 -6.69
C PHE A 18 0.29 11.87 -7.74
N TRP A 19 0.21 10.58 -7.42
CA TRP A 19 -0.28 9.55 -8.32
C TRP A 19 -1.80 9.32 -8.23
N ASN A 20 -2.52 10.16 -7.47
CA ASN A 20 -3.97 10.00 -7.23
C ASN A 20 -4.36 8.58 -6.76
N TYR A 21 -3.53 8.01 -5.87
CA TYR A 21 -3.73 6.67 -5.32
C TYR A 21 -4.76 6.70 -4.15
N PRO A 22 -5.66 5.74 -4.02
CA PRO A 22 -5.82 4.50 -4.79
C PRO A 22 -6.75 4.63 -6.00
N GLU A 23 -7.27 5.82 -6.32
CA GLU A 23 -8.13 6.03 -7.51
C GLU A 23 -7.45 5.44 -8.75
N VAL A 24 -6.16 5.75 -8.93
CA VAL A 24 -5.32 5.10 -9.93
C VAL A 24 -4.39 4.12 -9.23
N PRO A 25 -4.38 2.82 -9.59
CA PRO A 25 -5.16 2.17 -10.65
C PRO A 25 -6.42 1.42 -10.16
N TYR A 26 -6.81 1.50 -8.87
CA TYR A 26 -7.79 0.59 -8.25
C TYR A 26 -9.20 1.16 -8.11
N GLY A 27 -9.41 2.46 -8.33
CA GLY A 27 -10.68 3.14 -8.06
C GLY A 27 -11.88 2.55 -8.80
N SER A 28 -11.70 2.16 -10.06
CA SER A 28 -12.75 1.50 -10.85
C SER A 28 -13.23 0.20 -10.20
N ALA A 29 -12.28 -0.69 -9.86
CA ALA A 29 -12.59 -1.97 -9.21
C ALA A 29 -13.23 -1.79 -7.82
N LEU A 30 -12.75 -0.82 -7.04
CA LEU A 30 -13.31 -0.51 -5.73
C LEU A 30 -14.76 -0.03 -5.85
N ARG A 31 -15.07 0.89 -6.77
CA ARG A 31 -16.45 1.40 -6.98
C ARG A 31 -17.40 0.36 -7.56
N GLU A 32 -16.90 -0.58 -8.36
CA GLU A 32 -17.71 -1.69 -8.87
C GLU A 32 -18.13 -2.65 -7.75
N MET A 33 -17.24 -2.91 -6.81
CA MET A 33 -17.46 -3.89 -5.75
C MET A 33 -18.14 -3.33 -4.50
N ILE A 34 -17.94 -2.04 -4.18
CA ILE A 34 -18.40 -1.42 -2.95
C ILE A 34 -19.67 -0.61 -3.20
N ARG A 35 -20.67 -0.84 -2.35
CA ARG A 35 -21.94 -0.11 -2.37
C ARG A 35 -21.95 0.98 -1.28
N PRO A 36 -22.66 2.09 -1.46
CA PRO A 36 -22.78 3.12 -0.43
C PRO A 36 -23.36 2.65 0.91
N THR A 37 -24.03 1.49 0.91
CA THR A 37 -24.61 0.87 2.13
C THR A 37 -23.67 -0.09 2.85
N ASP A 38 -22.54 -0.43 2.26
CA ASP A 38 -21.61 -1.45 2.78
C ASP A 38 -20.83 -0.97 4.01
N VAL A 39 -20.53 -1.92 4.88
CA VAL A 39 -19.44 -1.85 5.86
C VAL A 39 -18.22 -2.50 5.22
N VAL A 40 -17.12 -1.77 5.16
CA VAL A 40 -15.88 -2.20 4.52
C VAL A 40 -14.77 -2.35 5.56
N ALA A 41 -14.09 -3.49 5.61
CA ALA A 41 -12.87 -3.64 6.39
C ALA A 41 -11.65 -3.31 5.54
N ASP A 42 -10.79 -2.41 6.03
CA ASP A 42 -9.46 -2.12 5.47
C ASP A 42 -8.40 -2.80 6.35
N ILE A 43 -7.91 -3.96 5.90
CA ILE A 43 -7.03 -4.84 6.66
C ILE A 43 -5.57 -4.49 6.37
N GLY A 44 -4.86 -4.00 7.38
CA GLY A 44 -3.51 -3.44 7.22
C GLY A 44 -3.55 -2.00 6.69
N CYS A 45 -4.45 -1.18 7.24
CA CYS A 45 -4.76 0.16 6.75
C CYS A 45 -3.58 1.16 6.81
N GLY A 46 -2.57 0.90 7.64
CA GLY A 46 -1.44 1.81 7.83
C GLY A 46 -1.89 3.23 8.23
N VAL A 47 -1.42 4.24 7.51
CA VAL A 47 -1.81 5.65 7.72
C VAL A 47 -3.16 6.02 7.09
N GLY A 48 -3.94 5.04 6.63
CA GLY A 48 -5.33 5.19 6.21
C GLY A 48 -5.56 5.86 4.85
N ILE A 49 -4.63 5.78 3.92
CA ILE A 49 -4.83 6.33 2.56
C ILE A 49 -6.03 5.65 1.88
N VAL A 50 -6.05 4.31 1.91
CA VAL A 50 -7.15 3.52 1.34
C VAL A 50 -8.42 3.69 2.17
N SER A 51 -8.31 3.66 3.52
CA SER A 51 -9.47 3.85 4.41
C SER A 51 -10.24 5.14 4.11
N ARG A 52 -9.55 6.27 3.91
CA ARG A 52 -10.19 7.56 3.57
C ARG A 52 -10.88 7.52 2.22
N TYR A 53 -10.30 6.85 1.24
CA TYR A 53 -10.93 6.64 -0.06
C TYR A 53 -12.21 5.80 0.08
N LEU A 54 -12.13 4.69 0.81
CA LEU A 54 -13.26 3.81 1.07
C LEU A 54 -14.40 4.52 1.81
N ALA A 55 -14.09 5.41 2.74
CA ALA A 55 -15.08 6.19 3.50
C ALA A 55 -15.93 7.09 2.60
N ALA A 56 -15.40 7.55 1.46
CA ALA A 56 -16.14 8.36 0.51
C ALA A 56 -17.15 7.56 -0.35
N ILE A 57 -17.02 6.23 -0.41
CA ILE A 57 -17.84 5.36 -1.28
C ILE A 57 -18.61 4.28 -0.52
N SER A 58 -18.52 4.24 0.80
CA SER A 58 -19.17 3.25 1.66
C SER A 58 -19.87 3.90 2.85
N ARG A 59 -20.74 3.14 3.53
CA ARG A 59 -21.42 3.59 4.75
C ARG A 59 -20.47 3.72 5.94
N LYS A 60 -19.56 2.76 6.09
CA LYS A 60 -18.63 2.70 7.22
C LYS A 60 -17.37 1.93 6.82
N VAL A 61 -16.23 2.36 7.33
CA VAL A 61 -14.95 1.66 7.21
C VAL A 61 -14.48 1.20 8.59
N ILE A 62 -14.00 -0.05 8.69
CA ILE A 62 -13.30 -0.59 9.84
C ILE A 62 -11.82 -0.68 9.45
N ALA A 63 -11.00 0.28 9.89
CA ALA A 63 -9.60 0.41 9.57
C ALA A 63 -8.73 -0.33 10.60
N ILE A 64 -8.11 -1.43 10.20
CA ILE A 64 -7.41 -2.35 11.10
C ILE A 64 -5.91 -2.32 10.81
N ASP A 65 -5.09 -2.01 11.81
CA ASP A 65 -3.63 -2.16 11.73
C ASP A 65 -3.02 -2.47 13.11
N LYS A 66 -1.85 -3.12 13.09
CA LYS A 66 -1.06 -3.42 14.30
C LYS A 66 -0.12 -2.28 14.69
N ASN A 67 0.12 -1.33 13.80
CA ASN A 67 1.10 -0.25 13.99
C ASN A 67 0.44 0.97 14.62
N GLU A 68 0.59 1.11 15.93
CA GLU A 68 0.02 2.21 16.69
C GLU A 68 0.43 3.59 16.16
N ASN A 69 1.69 3.75 15.70
CA ASN A 69 2.15 5.03 15.17
C ASN A 69 1.47 5.38 13.85
N ALA A 70 1.21 4.39 12.99
CA ALA A 70 0.44 4.61 11.76
C ALA A 70 -1.01 5.00 12.07
N LEU A 71 -1.62 4.34 13.05
CA LEU A 71 -2.99 4.65 13.50
C LEU A 71 -3.10 6.02 14.17
N LYS A 72 -2.07 6.51 14.86
CA LYS A 72 -2.03 7.90 15.38
C LYS A 72 -2.12 8.90 14.22
N VAL A 73 -1.31 8.71 13.17
CA VAL A 73 -1.35 9.55 11.96
C VAL A 73 -2.72 9.50 11.29
N LEU A 74 -3.34 8.32 11.21
CA LEU A 74 -4.71 8.17 10.70
C LEU A 74 -5.69 8.97 11.53
N ASN A 75 -5.70 8.82 12.86
CA ASN A 75 -6.61 9.53 13.76
C ASN A 75 -6.46 11.06 13.65
N GLU A 76 -5.24 11.57 13.55
CA GLU A 76 -4.97 13.00 13.32
C GLU A 76 -5.59 13.47 11.99
N ASP A 77 -5.44 12.69 10.92
CA ASP A 77 -6.04 12.99 9.62
C ASP A 77 -7.58 12.94 9.67
N LEU A 78 -8.18 11.95 10.37
CA LEU A 78 -9.64 11.85 10.54
C LEU A 78 -10.21 13.08 11.24
N ASN A 79 -9.59 13.50 12.34
CA ASN A 79 -9.99 14.70 13.08
C ASN A 79 -9.87 15.97 12.21
N ARG A 80 -8.76 16.12 11.49
CA ARG A 80 -8.51 17.27 10.62
C ARG A 80 -9.49 17.36 9.45
N LEU A 81 -9.94 16.22 8.93
CA LEU A 81 -10.83 16.13 7.77
C LEU A 81 -12.31 16.01 8.15
N GLY A 82 -12.64 15.85 9.43
CA GLY A 82 -14.02 15.67 9.91
C GLY A 82 -14.65 14.36 9.41
N LEU A 83 -13.87 13.28 9.28
CA LEU A 83 -14.35 11.97 8.83
C LEU A 83 -14.83 11.16 10.03
N GLU A 84 -16.13 10.90 10.11
CA GLU A 84 -16.78 10.22 11.25
C GLU A 84 -17.13 8.75 10.95
N ASN A 85 -17.09 8.33 9.69
CA ASN A 85 -17.50 6.98 9.28
C ASN A 85 -16.34 5.99 9.20
N ILE A 86 -15.19 6.26 9.84
CA ILE A 86 -14.06 5.34 9.96
C ILE A 86 -13.86 4.96 11.42
N GLU A 87 -14.04 3.68 11.74
CA GLU A 87 -13.67 3.07 13.02
C GLU A 87 -12.23 2.57 12.95
N VAL A 88 -11.36 3.06 13.84
CA VAL A 88 -9.95 2.67 13.90
C VAL A 88 -9.76 1.56 14.92
N VAL A 89 -9.20 0.43 14.48
CA VAL A 89 -9.00 -0.77 15.30
C VAL A 89 -7.51 -1.10 15.40
N HIS A 90 -6.92 -0.93 16.57
CA HIS A 90 -5.55 -1.35 16.84
C HIS A 90 -5.53 -2.85 17.14
N ALA A 91 -5.24 -3.66 16.13
CA ALA A 91 -5.18 -5.12 16.25
C ALA A 91 -4.23 -5.74 15.22
N ARG A 92 -3.70 -6.90 15.56
CA ARG A 92 -2.91 -7.72 14.65
C ARG A 92 -3.83 -8.71 13.94
N TRP A 93 -3.95 -8.58 12.60
CA TRP A 93 -4.62 -9.59 11.79
C TRP A 93 -3.98 -10.97 11.95
N PRO A 94 -4.73 -12.08 12.11
CA PRO A 94 -6.20 -12.19 12.10
C PRO A 94 -6.85 -12.12 13.49
N ASN A 95 -6.11 -11.75 14.55
CA ASN A 95 -6.60 -11.71 15.93
C ASN A 95 -7.36 -10.41 16.20
N ILE A 96 -8.59 -10.35 15.73
CA ILE A 96 -9.45 -9.16 15.79
C ILE A 96 -10.76 -9.46 16.52
N ASN A 97 -11.29 -8.46 17.19
CA ASN A 97 -12.61 -8.49 17.80
C ASN A 97 -13.42 -7.31 17.26
N THR A 98 -14.07 -7.52 16.13
CA THR A 98 -14.92 -6.54 15.44
C THR A 98 -16.20 -7.24 14.96
N ASP A 99 -17.20 -6.44 14.58
CA ASP A 99 -18.33 -6.97 13.82
C ASP A 99 -17.90 -7.48 12.44
N ASP A 100 -18.78 -8.23 11.79
CA ASP A 100 -18.59 -8.66 10.40
C ASP A 100 -18.85 -7.50 9.45
N TRP A 101 -18.26 -7.59 8.27
CA TRP A 101 -18.36 -6.59 7.21
C TRP A 101 -18.91 -7.17 5.91
N ASP A 102 -19.34 -6.30 5.03
CA ASP A 102 -19.86 -6.70 3.72
C ASP A 102 -18.72 -6.94 2.72
N VAL A 103 -17.68 -6.08 2.77
CA VAL A 103 -16.54 -6.13 1.84
C VAL A 103 -15.23 -6.09 2.62
N ALA A 104 -14.28 -6.94 2.22
CA ALA A 104 -12.90 -6.92 2.73
C ALA A 104 -11.96 -6.27 1.71
N VAL A 105 -11.10 -5.39 2.16
CA VAL A 105 -10.02 -4.77 1.38
C VAL A 105 -8.70 -4.98 2.10
N ALA A 106 -7.67 -5.46 1.40
CA ALA A 106 -6.33 -5.61 1.95
C ALA A 106 -5.29 -5.20 0.89
N PHE A 107 -4.69 -4.02 1.06
CA PHE A 107 -3.73 -3.48 0.11
C PHE A 107 -2.32 -3.52 0.68
N TYR A 108 -1.43 -4.28 0.01
CA TYR A 108 -0.02 -4.42 0.40
C TYR A 108 0.20 -4.86 1.85
N HIS A 109 -0.77 -5.55 2.42
CA HIS A 109 -0.57 -6.17 3.72
C HIS A 109 0.49 -7.26 3.60
N HIS A 110 1.63 -7.03 4.26
CA HIS A 110 2.78 -7.91 4.17
C HIS A 110 2.42 -9.33 4.62
N ARG A 111 2.66 -10.32 3.73
CA ARG A 111 2.36 -11.73 3.96
C ARG A 111 0.88 -12.06 4.21
N PHE A 112 -0.05 -11.25 3.69
CA PHE A 112 -1.48 -11.55 3.78
C PHE A 112 -1.78 -12.94 3.20
N GLY A 113 -2.55 -13.72 3.95
CA GLY A 113 -2.90 -15.08 3.55
C GLY A 113 -1.81 -16.12 3.79
N SER A 114 -0.71 -15.78 4.48
CA SER A 114 0.39 -16.71 4.78
C SER A 114 -0.02 -17.88 5.66
N THR A 115 -1.13 -17.76 6.40
CA THR A 115 -1.66 -18.80 7.28
C THR A 115 -3.10 -19.15 6.92
N GLY A 116 -3.50 -20.41 7.18
CA GLY A 116 -4.90 -20.82 7.02
C GLY A 116 -5.86 -19.99 7.86
N LEU A 117 -5.47 -19.62 9.08
CA LEU A 117 -6.27 -18.81 9.99
C LEU A 117 -6.60 -17.42 9.42
N GLU A 118 -5.67 -16.80 8.69
CA GLU A 118 -5.92 -15.50 8.04
C GLU A 118 -7.02 -15.60 6.99
N ILE A 119 -6.96 -16.63 6.15
CA ILE A 119 -7.97 -16.88 5.12
C ILE A 119 -9.32 -17.27 5.78
N GLU A 120 -9.31 -18.18 6.75
CA GLU A 120 -10.53 -18.58 7.46
C GLU A 120 -11.21 -17.40 8.15
N THR A 121 -10.43 -16.51 8.79
CA THR A 121 -10.99 -15.32 9.44
C THR A 121 -11.54 -14.34 8.41
N LEU A 122 -10.84 -14.14 7.29
CA LEU A 122 -11.34 -13.32 6.18
C LEU A 122 -12.69 -13.82 5.69
N LEU A 123 -12.78 -15.12 5.36
CA LEU A 123 -13.99 -15.73 4.81
C LEU A 123 -15.16 -15.69 5.80
N ARG A 124 -14.90 -16.00 7.07
CA ARG A 124 -15.93 -16.01 8.12
C ARG A 124 -16.52 -14.63 8.36
N LYS A 125 -15.70 -13.57 8.23
CA LYS A 125 -16.13 -12.20 8.54
C LYS A 125 -16.64 -11.40 7.33
N THR A 126 -16.33 -11.86 6.12
CA THR A 126 -16.73 -11.18 4.87
C THR A 126 -18.03 -11.78 4.35
N ARG A 127 -19.08 -10.96 4.24
CA ARG A 127 -20.42 -11.41 3.83
C ARG A 127 -20.60 -11.51 2.32
N ARG A 128 -19.85 -10.75 1.52
CA ARG A 128 -20.16 -10.63 0.10
C ARG A 128 -18.94 -10.78 -0.82
N CYS A 129 -17.93 -9.95 -0.67
CA CYS A 129 -16.81 -9.93 -1.59
C CYS A 129 -15.58 -9.25 -0.99
N GLY A 130 -14.46 -9.27 -1.70
CA GLY A 130 -13.29 -8.50 -1.30
C GLY A 130 -12.27 -8.31 -2.39
N ILE A 131 -11.35 -7.39 -2.14
CA ILE A 131 -10.20 -7.07 -2.97
C ILE A 131 -8.92 -7.21 -2.14
N ILE A 132 -8.00 -8.01 -2.63
CA ILE A 132 -6.66 -8.15 -2.05
C ILE A 132 -5.66 -7.72 -3.11
N VAL A 133 -4.83 -6.73 -2.80
CA VAL A 133 -3.71 -6.32 -3.66
C VAL A 133 -2.41 -6.76 -3.02
N THR A 134 -1.71 -7.64 -3.72
CA THR A 134 -0.39 -8.15 -3.34
C THR A 134 0.68 -7.62 -4.28
N GLN A 135 1.94 -7.67 -3.86
CA GLN A 135 3.04 -7.46 -4.78
C GLN A 135 3.06 -8.59 -5.83
N GLY A 136 3.24 -8.23 -7.10
CA GLY A 136 3.38 -9.19 -8.18
C GLY A 136 4.73 -9.92 -8.16
N ILE A 137 4.84 -10.96 -8.98
CA ILE A 137 6.03 -11.83 -9.06
C ILE A 137 7.25 -11.09 -9.68
N ARG A 138 6.99 -10.03 -10.47
CA ARG A 138 8.06 -9.27 -11.11
C ARG A 138 8.71 -8.32 -10.10
N PRO A 139 10.06 -8.21 -10.10
CA PRO A 139 10.77 -7.27 -9.24
C PRO A 139 10.34 -5.83 -9.56
N ARG A 140 10.49 -4.96 -8.59
CA ARG A 140 10.33 -3.51 -8.80
C ARG A 140 11.40 -3.06 -9.79
N ALA A 141 10.99 -2.52 -10.93
CA ALA A 141 11.91 -1.92 -11.91
C ALA A 141 12.05 -0.41 -11.65
N GLY A 142 13.09 0.18 -12.20
CA GLY A 142 13.39 1.59 -12.11
C GLY A 142 14.41 1.93 -11.02
N PHE A 143 14.21 3.05 -10.35
CA PHE A 143 15.14 3.63 -9.37
C PHE A 143 15.80 2.62 -8.42
N TYR A 144 15.03 1.68 -7.82
CA TYR A 144 15.60 0.72 -6.86
C TYR A 144 16.58 -0.26 -7.52
N GLU A 145 16.26 -0.75 -8.70
CA GLU A 145 17.08 -1.71 -9.41
C GLU A 145 18.34 -1.04 -9.97
N ASP A 146 18.15 0.09 -10.63
CA ASP A 146 19.25 0.73 -11.34
C ASP A 146 20.24 1.38 -10.37
N LEU A 147 19.75 2.16 -9.42
CA LEU A 147 20.60 2.78 -8.41
C LEU A 147 21.14 1.77 -7.39
N GLY A 148 20.37 0.73 -7.08
CA GLY A 148 20.81 -0.35 -6.20
C GLY A 148 22.05 -1.07 -6.76
N ARG A 149 22.11 -1.30 -8.07
CA ARG A 149 23.29 -1.90 -8.72
C ARG A 149 24.57 -1.04 -8.58
N GLU A 150 24.46 0.29 -8.65
CA GLU A 150 25.57 1.21 -8.43
C GLU A 150 26.19 1.08 -7.03
N PHE A 151 25.40 0.68 -6.05
CA PHE A 151 25.84 0.49 -4.67
C PHE A 151 26.04 -0.99 -4.30
N GLY A 152 25.98 -1.90 -5.26
CA GLY A 152 26.18 -3.34 -5.04
C GLY A 152 25.08 -3.97 -4.18
N LEU A 153 23.90 -3.38 -4.14
CA LEU A 153 22.76 -3.94 -3.44
C LEU A 153 22.17 -5.08 -4.27
N THR A 154 22.11 -6.26 -3.68
CA THR A 154 21.37 -7.38 -4.25
C THR A 154 19.93 -7.34 -3.74
N GLU A 155 18.97 -7.36 -4.64
CA GLU A 155 17.57 -7.57 -4.21
C GLU A 155 17.45 -8.98 -3.62
N GLU A 156 17.12 -9.07 -2.34
CA GLU A 156 16.58 -10.31 -1.81
C GLU A 156 15.21 -10.54 -2.45
N PRO A 157 14.93 -11.72 -3.01
CA PRO A 157 13.61 -12.02 -3.52
C PRO A 157 12.62 -11.86 -2.36
N ASP A 158 11.71 -10.93 -2.53
CA ASP A 158 10.66 -10.68 -1.53
C ASP A 158 9.93 -12.00 -1.27
N SER A 159 9.95 -12.48 -0.03
CA SER A 159 9.27 -13.70 0.40
C SER A 159 7.74 -13.48 0.48
N CYS A 160 7.19 -12.85 -0.52
CA CYS A 160 5.76 -12.66 -0.71
C CYS A 160 5.06 -14.02 -0.79
N VAL A 161 4.05 -14.23 0.01
CA VAL A 161 3.08 -15.28 -0.26
C VAL A 161 2.46 -14.94 -1.62
N GLY A 162 2.78 -15.77 -2.63
CA GLY A 162 2.35 -15.46 -4.00
C GLY A 162 0.85 -15.35 -4.09
N SER A 163 0.37 -14.41 -4.91
CA SER A 163 -1.04 -14.23 -5.23
C SER A 163 -1.72 -15.55 -5.60
N CYS A 164 -1.01 -16.46 -6.28
CA CYS A 164 -1.49 -17.80 -6.62
C CYS A 164 -1.85 -18.65 -5.38
N TYR A 165 -1.10 -18.53 -4.28
CA TYR A 165 -1.43 -19.26 -3.06
C TYR A 165 -2.72 -18.72 -2.43
N VAL A 166 -2.87 -17.41 -2.32
CA VAL A 166 -4.08 -16.79 -1.79
C VAL A 166 -5.29 -17.13 -2.67
N CYS A 167 -5.13 -17.02 -3.99
CA CYS A 167 -6.16 -17.38 -4.97
C CYS A 167 -6.63 -18.83 -4.76
N GLY A 168 -5.71 -19.80 -4.77
CA GLY A 168 -6.04 -21.20 -4.58
C GLY A 168 -6.74 -21.51 -3.24
N ARG A 169 -6.40 -20.79 -2.16
CA ARG A 169 -7.07 -20.94 -0.86
C ARG A 169 -8.50 -20.40 -0.87
N LEU A 170 -8.74 -19.28 -1.54
CA LEU A 170 -10.09 -18.72 -1.70
C LEU A 170 -10.97 -19.63 -2.56
N GLU A 171 -10.43 -20.15 -3.67
CA GLU A 171 -11.15 -21.09 -4.55
C GLU A 171 -11.49 -22.40 -3.83
N GLN A 172 -10.54 -22.97 -3.07
CA GLN A 172 -10.79 -24.16 -2.25
C GLN A 172 -11.88 -23.95 -1.19
N ALA A 173 -12.06 -22.72 -0.73
CA ALA A 173 -13.13 -22.34 0.18
C ALA A 173 -14.46 -22.02 -0.51
N GLY A 174 -14.54 -22.19 -1.84
CA GLY A 174 -15.77 -22.04 -2.63
C GLY A 174 -16.04 -20.66 -3.17
N PHE A 175 -15.06 -19.73 -3.13
CA PHE A 175 -15.20 -18.40 -3.68
C PHE A 175 -14.85 -18.36 -5.16
N SER A 176 -15.58 -17.56 -5.94
CA SER A 176 -15.18 -17.17 -7.29
C SER A 176 -14.07 -16.13 -7.18
N VAL A 177 -12.91 -16.38 -7.80
CA VAL A 177 -11.75 -15.50 -7.71
C VAL A 177 -11.30 -15.07 -9.11
N THR A 178 -11.06 -13.78 -9.27
CA THR A 178 -10.40 -13.20 -10.45
C THR A 178 -9.06 -12.61 -10.03
N CYS A 179 -8.01 -12.96 -10.76
CA CYS A 179 -6.67 -12.41 -10.55
C CYS A 179 -6.30 -11.53 -11.75
N THR A 180 -6.01 -10.26 -11.50
CA THR A 180 -5.61 -9.29 -12.52
C THR A 180 -4.23 -8.74 -12.22
N GLU A 181 -3.30 -8.84 -13.17
CA GLU A 181 -2.00 -8.16 -13.06
C GLU A 181 -2.18 -6.67 -13.33
N ILE A 182 -1.70 -5.84 -12.40
CA ILE A 182 -1.74 -4.39 -12.47
C ILE A 182 -0.32 -3.86 -12.54
N PHE A 183 -0.05 -3.13 -13.60
CA PHE A 183 1.22 -2.43 -13.79
C PHE A 183 0.98 -0.93 -13.76
N HIS A 184 1.70 -0.20 -12.89
CA HIS A 184 1.54 1.25 -12.82
C HIS A 184 2.79 1.95 -12.27
N ASP A 185 2.94 3.21 -12.63
CA ASP A 185 3.96 4.07 -12.06
C ASP A 185 3.56 4.47 -10.64
N PHE A 186 4.55 4.42 -9.72
CA PHE A 186 4.38 4.89 -8.35
C PHE A 186 5.71 5.46 -7.83
N GLY A 187 6.35 6.30 -8.65
CA GLY A 187 7.59 6.96 -8.30
C GLY A 187 7.45 7.93 -7.13
N GLN A 188 8.55 8.27 -6.51
CA GLN A 188 8.58 9.23 -5.42
C GLN A 188 8.77 10.64 -5.96
N PRO A 189 7.78 11.54 -5.86
CA PRO A 189 7.98 12.95 -6.18
C PRO A 189 8.89 13.58 -5.12
N VAL A 190 9.82 14.41 -5.59
CA VAL A 190 10.81 15.13 -4.77
C VAL A 190 10.89 16.58 -5.22
N ASP A 191 11.07 17.51 -4.29
CA ASP A 191 11.07 18.94 -4.59
C ASP A 191 12.49 19.49 -4.83
N SER A 192 13.50 18.69 -4.50
CA SER A 192 14.91 19.07 -4.68
C SER A 192 15.83 17.86 -4.79
N LYS A 193 17.05 18.09 -5.32
CA LYS A 193 18.12 17.11 -5.31
C LYS A 193 18.41 16.60 -3.89
N ALA A 194 18.42 17.49 -2.90
CA ALA A 194 18.68 17.12 -1.50
C ALA A 194 17.60 16.17 -0.97
N GLU A 195 16.33 16.40 -1.30
CA GLU A 195 15.25 15.47 -0.94
C GLU A 195 15.38 14.13 -1.64
N ALA A 196 15.78 14.12 -2.92
CA ALA A 196 16.04 12.87 -3.65
C ALA A 196 17.14 12.05 -2.99
N VAL A 197 18.24 12.69 -2.58
CA VAL A 197 19.33 12.04 -1.84
C VAL A 197 18.83 11.51 -0.49
N ALA A 198 18.11 12.30 0.30
CA ALA A 198 17.58 11.89 1.60
C ALA A 198 16.62 10.70 1.47
N TYR A 199 15.75 10.73 0.48
CA TYR A 199 14.86 9.61 0.17
C TYR A 199 15.64 8.34 -0.18
N ALA A 200 16.60 8.43 -1.10
CA ALA A 200 17.40 7.31 -1.57
C ALA A 200 18.26 6.70 -0.44
N MET A 201 18.95 7.53 0.33
CA MET A 201 19.73 7.09 1.51
C MET A 201 18.90 6.24 2.44
N LYS A 202 17.69 6.72 2.76
CA LYS A 202 16.77 6.06 3.68
C LYS A 202 16.21 4.75 3.12
N HIS A 203 15.73 4.76 1.88
CA HIS A 203 14.98 3.64 1.31
C HIS A 203 15.86 2.53 0.74
N LEU A 204 17.06 2.87 0.28
CA LEU A 204 18.10 1.89 -0.09
C LEU A 204 18.97 1.48 1.10
N ARG A 205 18.74 2.07 2.28
CA ARG A 205 19.52 1.81 3.51
C ARG A 205 21.02 1.98 3.30
N LEU A 206 21.40 3.03 2.55
CA LEU A 206 22.79 3.32 2.26
C LEU A 206 23.52 3.82 3.51
N ALA A 207 24.80 3.47 3.63
CA ALA A 207 25.65 3.96 4.70
C ALA A 207 26.06 5.42 4.46
N GLU A 208 26.34 6.17 5.52
CA GLU A 208 26.64 7.61 5.45
C GLU A 208 27.80 7.93 4.49
N HIS A 209 28.84 7.10 4.45
CA HIS A 209 29.97 7.29 3.54
C HIS A 209 29.61 7.17 2.04
N GLN A 210 28.46 6.64 1.69
CA GLN A 210 27.95 6.52 0.31
C GLN A 210 27.21 7.79 -0.14
N SER A 211 26.91 8.70 0.80
CA SER A 211 26.13 9.92 0.57
C SER A 211 26.75 10.81 -0.52
N GLN A 212 28.07 11.01 -0.52
CA GLN A 212 28.75 11.84 -1.51
C GLN A 212 28.60 11.25 -2.92
N ARG A 213 28.82 9.95 -3.08
CA ARG A 213 28.65 9.27 -4.39
C ARG A 213 27.20 9.34 -4.86
N LEU A 214 26.25 9.16 -3.96
CA LEU A 214 24.84 9.29 -4.27
C LEU A 214 24.50 10.71 -4.74
N ASP A 215 24.99 11.74 -4.05
CA ASP A 215 24.77 13.14 -4.45
C ASP A 215 25.27 13.43 -5.87
N GLU A 216 26.41 12.87 -6.25
CA GLU A 216 26.98 13.05 -7.60
C GLU A 216 26.08 12.45 -8.70
N ILE A 217 25.41 11.32 -8.46
CA ILE A 217 24.74 10.53 -9.50
C ILE A 217 23.20 10.61 -9.47
N ILE A 218 22.59 11.01 -8.36
CA ILE A 218 21.14 10.88 -8.14
C ILE A 218 20.29 11.52 -9.25
N LEU A 219 20.74 12.62 -9.82
CA LEU A 219 20.00 13.30 -10.89
C LEU A 219 19.94 12.51 -12.20
N ASN A 220 20.83 11.53 -12.40
CA ASN A 220 20.79 10.63 -13.55
C ASN A 220 19.60 9.64 -13.48
N TYR A 221 19.00 9.50 -12.29
CA TYR A 221 17.89 8.60 -12.01
C TYR A 221 16.56 9.33 -11.78
N VAL A 222 16.53 10.64 -11.98
CA VAL A 222 15.31 11.46 -11.85
C VAL A 222 14.65 11.61 -13.21
N GLU A 223 13.34 11.41 -13.23
CA GLU A 223 12.47 11.76 -14.35
C GLU A 223 11.64 13.00 -14.02
N TYR A 224 11.09 13.65 -15.03
CA TYR A 224 10.16 14.76 -14.85
C TYR A 224 8.77 14.36 -15.32
N VAL A 225 7.81 14.33 -14.40
CA VAL A 225 6.41 14.00 -14.67
C VAL A 225 5.58 15.24 -14.33
N ASN A 226 4.88 15.81 -15.30
CA ASN A 226 4.10 17.05 -15.15
C ASN A 226 4.89 18.21 -14.51
N GLY A 227 6.18 18.33 -14.83
CA GLY A 227 7.07 19.35 -14.30
C GLY A 227 7.62 19.08 -12.89
N GLN A 228 7.22 18.00 -12.25
CA GLN A 228 7.72 17.57 -10.94
C GLN A 228 8.87 16.57 -11.11
N MET A 229 9.95 16.72 -10.32
CA MET A 229 11.00 15.71 -10.21
C MET A 229 10.46 14.46 -9.54
N VAL A 230 10.73 13.28 -10.12
CA VAL A 230 10.27 11.98 -9.63
C VAL A 230 11.42 10.98 -9.69
N LEU A 231 11.66 10.27 -8.61
CA LEU A 231 12.45 9.03 -8.62
C LEU A 231 11.53 7.91 -9.11
N PRO A 232 11.74 7.36 -10.32
CA PRO A 232 10.80 6.47 -10.95
C PRO A 232 10.76 5.10 -10.26
N ILE A 233 9.56 4.65 -9.91
CA ILE A 233 9.30 3.33 -9.36
C ILE A 233 8.12 2.74 -10.13
N LYS A 234 8.32 1.58 -10.72
CA LYS A 234 7.26 0.81 -11.38
C LYS A 234 6.79 -0.30 -10.46
N ARG A 235 5.49 -0.38 -10.25
CA ARG A 235 4.89 -1.43 -9.42
C ARG A 235 4.19 -2.45 -10.29
N TYR A 236 4.48 -3.70 -10.00
CA TYR A 236 3.80 -4.87 -10.54
C TYR A 236 3.01 -5.49 -9.41
N ASN A 237 1.70 -5.49 -9.51
CA ASN A 237 0.82 -5.98 -8.47
C ASN A 237 -0.12 -7.02 -9.02
N CYS A 238 -0.62 -7.87 -8.15
CA CYS A 238 -1.72 -8.76 -8.44
C CYS A 238 -2.93 -8.33 -7.61
N MET A 239 -4.01 -8.00 -8.28
CA MET A 239 -5.30 -7.70 -7.66
C MET A 239 -6.17 -8.94 -7.72
N LEU A 240 -6.50 -9.48 -6.57
CA LEU A 240 -7.43 -10.58 -6.39
C LEU A 240 -8.79 -9.99 -6.02
N GLN A 241 -9.80 -10.26 -6.82
CA GLN A 241 -11.20 -9.97 -6.49
C GLN A 241 -11.89 -11.29 -6.22
N PHE A 242 -12.56 -11.41 -5.07
CA PHE A 242 -13.27 -12.63 -4.70
C PHE A 242 -14.72 -12.32 -4.31
N TYR A 243 -15.61 -13.26 -4.65
CA TYR A 243 -17.06 -13.16 -4.42
C TYR A 243 -17.56 -14.46 -3.77
N GLN A 244 -18.46 -14.29 -2.81
CA GLN A 244 -19.15 -15.41 -2.15
C GLN A 244 -20.22 -15.99 -3.04
#